data_073b32e209d9266d0ebefefb720bac66
#
_entry.id   073b32e209d9266d0ebefefb720bac66
#
_cell.length_a   1.000
_cell.length_b   1.000
_cell.length_c   1.000
_cell.angle_alpha   90.00
_cell.angle_beta   90.00
_cell.angle_gamma   90.00
#
_symmetry.space_group_name_H-M   'P 1'
#
loop_
_entity.id
_entity.type
_entity.pdbx_description
1 polymer ?
#
loop_
_entity_poly.entity_id
_entity_poly.type
_entity_poly.pdbx_seq_one_letter_code
_entity_poly.pdbx_strand_id
1 'polypeptide(L)'
;MSYDILVAPDAGKQLAALPAHTRSEVRNGIELHLRFEPTKLSKSRIKRLQGLDQPQYRLRVGEIRVFYDVTDKEVQVLAIVSKAEAQAWLDKQGTPTPPGSPSQGEG
;
A
#
# COMPACT_ATOMS: atom_id res chain seq x y z
N MET A 1 7.85 18.52 -2.41
CA MET A 1 7.77 17.81 -3.68
C MET A 1 6.66 16.79 -3.63
N SER A 2 6.04 16.52 -4.75
CA SER A 2 4.93 15.57 -4.79
C SER A 2 5.33 14.33 -5.57
N TYR A 3 4.65 13.23 -5.26
CA TYR A 3 4.82 11.95 -5.97
C TYR A 3 3.67 11.78 -6.94
N ASP A 4 3.96 11.16 -8.08
CA ASP A 4 2.91 10.72 -8.99
C ASP A 4 2.30 9.45 -8.41
N ILE A 5 0.99 9.36 -8.45
CA ILE A 5 0.30 8.19 -7.92
C ILE A 5 -0.20 7.35 -9.09
N LEU A 6 0.34 6.15 -9.21
CA LEU A 6 -0.04 5.20 -10.24
C LEU A 6 -0.84 4.08 -9.58
N VAL A 7 -1.97 3.75 -10.17
CA VAL A 7 -2.85 2.72 -9.63
C VAL A 7 -2.81 1.52 -10.57
N ALA A 8 -2.33 0.39 -10.07
CA ALA A 8 -2.29 -0.84 -10.85
C ALA A 8 -3.70 -1.24 -11.26
N PRO A 9 -3.86 -1.95 -12.39
CA PRO A 9 -5.19 -2.32 -12.89
C PRO A 9 -6.06 -3.03 -11.86
N ASP A 10 -5.50 -3.97 -11.10
CA ASP A 10 -6.27 -4.68 -10.08
C ASP A 10 -6.70 -3.74 -8.96
N ALA A 11 -5.82 -2.84 -8.54
CA ALA A 11 -6.17 -1.87 -7.51
C ALA A 11 -7.26 -0.93 -7.99
N GLY A 12 -7.22 -0.54 -9.28
CA GLY A 12 -8.27 0.29 -9.85
C GLY A 12 -9.62 -0.38 -9.83
N LYS A 13 -9.66 -1.68 -10.16
CA LYS A 13 -10.89 -2.45 -10.11
C LYS A 13 -11.41 -2.59 -8.69
N GLN A 14 -10.51 -2.82 -7.75
CA GLN A 14 -10.87 -2.95 -6.33
C GLN A 14 -11.44 -1.65 -5.80
N LEU A 15 -10.82 -0.52 -6.17
CA LEU A 15 -11.33 0.78 -5.77
C LEU A 15 -12.72 1.03 -6.35
N ALA A 16 -12.91 0.72 -7.64
CA ALA A 16 -14.19 0.94 -8.30
C ALA A 16 -15.31 0.08 -7.69
N ALA A 17 -14.95 -1.07 -7.13
CA ALA A 17 -15.95 -1.96 -6.53
C ALA A 17 -16.40 -1.53 -5.13
N LEU A 18 -15.72 -0.56 -4.51
CA LEU A 18 -16.12 -0.08 -3.19
C LEU A 18 -17.39 0.76 -3.27
N PRO A 19 -18.19 0.77 -2.20
CA PRO A 19 -19.31 1.71 -2.12
C PRO A 19 -18.82 3.14 -2.29
N ALA A 20 -19.65 4.00 -2.87
CA ALA A 20 -19.24 5.35 -3.22
C ALA A 20 -18.60 6.13 -2.07
N HIS A 21 -19.19 6.04 -0.88
CA HIS A 21 -18.67 6.75 0.29
C HIS A 21 -17.27 6.25 0.66
N THR A 22 -17.10 4.94 0.72
CA THR A 22 -15.81 4.33 1.04
C THR A 22 -14.77 4.64 -0.03
N ARG A 23 -15.18 4.59 -1.28
CA ARG A 23 -14.30 4.91 -2.41
C ARG A 23 -13.76 6.32 -2.29
N SER A 24 -14.61 7.28 -1.94
CA SER A 24 -14.20 8.67 -1.76
C SER A 24 -13.22 8.80 -0.60
N GLU A 25 -13.48 8.10 0.50
CA GLU A 25 -12.58 8.14 1.64
C GLU A 25 -11.19 7.60 1.27
N VAL A 26 -11.16 6.51 0.52
CA VAL A 26 -9.88 5.90 0.12
C VAL A 26 -9.12 6.84 -0.81
N ARG A 27 -9.81 7.43 -1.80
CA ARG A 27 -9.17 8.39 -2.70
C ARG A 27 -8.60 9.58 -1.94
N ASN A 28 -9.37 10.12 -1.00
CA ASN A 28 -8.91 11.24 -0.20
C ASN A 28 -7.70 10.85 0.64
N GLY A 29 -7.73 9.67 1.23
CA GLY A 29 -6.61 9.18 2.03
C GLY A 29 -5.34 9.03 1.21
N ILE A 30 -5.45 8.49 0.01
CA ILE A 30 -4.32 8.36 -0.88
C ILE A 30 -3.74 9.73 -1.23
N GLU A 31 -4.59 10.69 -1.61
CA GLU A 31 -4.12 12.03 -1.95
C GLU A 31 -3.50 12.73 -0.75
N LEU A 32 -4.14 12.63 0.41
CA LEU A 32 -3.68 13.35 1.59
C LEU A 32 -2.36 12.80 2.12
N HIS A 33 -2.19 11.48 2.12
CA HIS A 33 -1.06 10.86 2.79
C HIS A 33 0.05 10.40 1.86
N LEU A 34 -0.27 9.99 0.63
CA LEU A 34 0.72 9.40 -0.24
C LEU A 34 1.31 10.37 -1.26
N ARG A 35 0.62 11.46 -1.55
CA ARG A 35 1.10 12.42 -2.54
C ARG A 35 2.41 13.09 -2.11
N PHE A 36 2.55 13.37 -0.82
CA PHE A 36 3.69 14.14 -0.34
C PHE A 36 4.60 13.38 0.62
N GLU A 37 4.07 12.48 1.41
CA GLU A 37 4.84 11.78 2.45
C GLU A 37 4.54 10.29 2.51
N PRO A 38 4.72 9.57 1.39
CA PRO A 38 4.31 8.17 1.34
C PRO A 38 5.13 7.23 2.22
N THR A 39 6.30 7.65 2.66
CA THR A 39 7.17 6.82 3.52
C THR A 39 7.18 7.26 4.96
N LYS A 40 6.35 8.24 5.32
CA LYS A 40 6.29 8.73 6.70
C LYS A 40 5.50 7.77 7.56
N LEU A 41 6.19 6.99 8.36
CA LEU A 41 5.57 5.99 9.21
C LEU A 41 4.77 6.63 10.34
N SER A 42 3.71 5.97 10.74
CA SER A 42 2.89 6.40 11.87
C SER A 42 2.39 5.18 12.62
N LYS A 43 1.87 5.40 13.82
CA LYS A 43 1.42 4.27 14.64
C LYS A 43 0.27 3.49 14.01
N SER A 44 -0.62 4.17 13.34
CA SER A 44 -1.84 3.52 12.86
C SER A 44 -2.11 3.69 11.38
N ARG A 45 -1.43 4.60 10.70
CA ARG A 45 -1.80 4.92 9.32
C ARG A 45 -0.88 4.29 8.29
N ILE A 46 0.41 4.59 8.34
CA ILE A 46 1.35 4.05 7.36
C ILE A 46 2.37 3.18 8.07
N LYS A 47 2.51 1.95 7.58
CA LYS A 47 3.48 1.00 8.12
C LYS A 47 4.34 0.41 7.02
N ARG A 48 5.61 0.18 7.34
CA ARG A 48 6.53 -0.56 6.49
C ARG A 48 6.28 -2.04 6.73
N LEU A 49 6.03 -2.78 5.66
CA LEU A 49 5.78 -4.21 5.79
C LEU A 49 7.10 -4.98 5.91
N GLN A 50 7.16 -5.87 6.89
CA GLN A 50 8.35 -6.64 7.16
C GLN A 50 8.34 -7.95 6.39
N GLY A 51 9.53 -8.38 5.94
CA GLY A 51 9.67 -9.66 5.27
C GLY A 51 9.17 -9.71 3.84
N LEU A 52 8.80 -8.58 3.27
CA LEU A 52 8.29 -8.51 1.92
C LEU A 52 9.09 -7.51 1.09
N ASP A 53 9.43 -7.90 -0.13
CA ASP A 53 10.01 -6.95 -1.08
C ASP A 53 8.90 -6.12 -1.70
N GLN A 54 7.73 -6.70 -1.89
CA GLN A 54 6.59 -6.02 -2.52
C GLN A 54 5.31 -6.61 -1.97
N PRO A 55 4.38 -5.80 -1.50
CA PRO A 55 4.45 -4.34 -1.38
C PRO A 55 5.33 -3.90 -0.21
N GLN A 56 5.83 -2.66 -0.31
CA GLN A 56 6.70 -2.12 0.73
C GLN A 56 5.91 -1.55 1.90
N TYR A 57 4.77 -0.93 1.63
CA TYR A 57 4.02 -0.15 2.63
C TYR A 57 2.53 -0.47 2.62
N ARG A 58 1.90 -0.15 3.74
CA ARG A 58 0.46 -0.24 3.89
C ARG A 58 -0.09 1.07 4.43
N LEU A 59 -1.13 1.59 3.79
CA LEU A 59 -1.89 2.74 4.27
C LEU A 59 -3.24 2.22 4.79
N ARG A 60 -3.61 2.64 5.99
CA ARG A 60 -4.92 2.33 6.56
C ARG A 60 -5.87 3.49 6.32
N VAL A 61 -7.02 3.18 5.74
CA VAL A 61 -8.12 4.14 5.58
C VAL A 61 -9.38 3.44 6.07
N GLY A 62 -9.75 3.68 7.33
CA GLY A 62 -10.87 2.98 7.95
C GLY A 62 -10.67 1.48 7.93
N GLU A 63 -11.61 0.77 7.32
CA GLU A 63 -11.53 -0.68 7.19
C GLU A 63 -10.81 -1.13 5.93
N ILE A 64 -10.28 -0.20 5.16
CA ILE A 64 -9.59 -0.52 3.91
C ILE A 64 -8.08 -0.44 4.11
N ARG A 65 -7.37 -1.31 3.41
CA ARG A 65 -5.91 -1.33 3.40
C ARG A 65 -5.43 -1.09 1.98
N VAL A 66 -4.54 -0.13 1.82
CA VAL A 66 -3.94 0.20 0.52
C VAL A 66 -2.49 -0.25 0.57
N PHE A 67 -2.13 -1.19 -0.29
CA PHE A 67 -0.76 -1.67 -0.38
C PHE A 67 -0.05 -0.98 -1.53
N TYR A 68 1.16 -0.48 -1.27
CA TYR A 68 1.85 0.30 -2.28
C TYR A 68 3.37 0.23 -2.15
N ASP A 69 4.02 0.54 -3.27
CA ASP A 69 5.47 0.69 -3.34
C ASP A 69 5.79 2.15 -3.63
N VAL A 70 7.00 2.55 -3.28
CA VAL A 70 7.47 3.93 -3.51
C VAL A 70 8.79 3.89 -4.25
N THR A 71 8.88 4.68 -5.31
CA THR A 71 10.14 4.94 -6.02
C THR A 71 10.51 6.39 -5.78
N ASP A 72 11.54 6.89 -6.47
CA ASP A 72 11.98 8.27 -6.32
C ASP A 72 10.86 9.29 -6.54
N LYS A 73 9.97 9.01 -7.48
CA LYS A 73 8.98 9.99 -7.92
C LYS A 73 7.56 9.46 -7.94
N GLU A 74 7.37 8.18 -7.66
CA GLU A 74 6.07 7.55 -7.84
C GLU A 74 5.65 6.74 -6.64
N VAL A 75 4.34 6.73 -6.40
CA VAL A 75 3.70 5.78 -5.51
C VAL A 75 2.91 4.83 -6.39
N GLN A 76 3.20 3.55 -6.28
CA GLN A 76 2.53 2.53 -7.07
C GLN A 76 1.55 1.78 -6.19
N VAL A 77 0.27 2.04 -6.36
CA VAL A 77 -0.78 1.39 -5.58
C VAL A 77 -1.06 0.03 -6.19
N LEU A 78 -0.77 -1.03 -5.44
CA LEU A 78 -0.85 -2.40 -5.93
C LEU A 78 -2.18 -3.07 -5.61
N ALA A 79 -2.77 -2.76 -4.46
CA ALA A 79 -4.03 -3.37 -4.06
C ALA A 79 -4.78 -2.47 -3.09
N ILE A 80 -6.11 -2.58 -3.15
CA ILE A 80 -7.02 -1.86 -2.26
C ILE A 80 -8.03 -2.91 -1.79
N VAL A 81 -7.84 -3.39 -0.55
CA VAL A 81 -8.62 -4.50 -0.03
C VAL A 81 -9.13 -4.19 1.37
N SER A 82 -10.11 -4.95 1.83
CA SER A 82 -10.63 -4.79 3.18
C SER A 82 -9.62 -5.31 4.20
N LYS A 83 -9.74 -4.82 5.43
CA LYS A 83 -8.94 -5.32 6.54
C LYS A 83 -9.03 -6.84 6.65
N ALA A 84 -10.24 -7.38 6.48
CA ALA A 84 -10.46 -8.82 6.60
C ALA A 84 -9.73 -9.62 5.52
N GLU A 85 -9.52 -9.04 4.35
CA GLU A 85 -8.88 -9.72 3.22
C GLU A 85 -7.40 -9.43 3.08
N ALA A 86 -6.89 -8.47 3.86
CA ALA A 86 -5.54 -7.97 3.67
C ALA A 86 -4.48 -9.05 3.82
N GLN A 87 -4.54 -9.86 4.87
CA GLN A 87 -3.53 -10.87 5.10
C GLN A 87 -3.56 -11.94 4.00
N ALA A 88 -4.75 -12.35 3.59
CA ALA A 88 -4.88 -13.34 2.52
C ALA A 88 -4.30 -12.81 1.22
N TRP A 89 -4.53 -11.53 0.93
CA TRP A 89 -3.95 -10.92 -0.26
C TRP A 89 -2.42 -10.91 -0.20
N LEU A 90 -1.86 -10.55 0.96
CA LEU A 90 -0.40 -10.54 1.13
C LEU A 90 0.17 -11.95 0.98
N ASP A 91 -0.49 -12.95 1.54
CA ASP A 91 -0.02 -14.33 1.44
C ASP A 91 0.01 -14.83 0.00
N LYS A 92 -0.94 -14.38 -0.80
CA LYS A 92 -1.08 -14.84 -2.18
C LYS A 92 -0.28 -14.00 -3.17
N GLN A 93 -0.27 -12.67 -2.99
CA GLN A 93 0.29 -11.74 -3.95
C GLN A 93 1.59 -11.08 -3.49
N GLY A 94 1.87 -11.09 -2.19
CA GLY A 94 3.09 -10.48 -1.69
C GLY A 94 4.32 -11.23 -2.14
N THR A 95 5.39 -10.51 -2.42
CA THR A 95 6.67 -11.10 -2.81
C THR A 95 7.58 -11.11 -1.59
N PRO A 96 7.87 -12.28 -1.02
CA PRO A 96 8.72 -12.33 0.16
C PRO A 96 10.15 -11.95 -0.19
N THR A 97 10.85 -11.39 0.79
CA THR A 97 12.25 -11.06 0.62
C THR A 97 13.03 -12.38 0.55
N PRO A 98 13.90 -12.55 -0.46
CA PRO A 98 14.64 -13.82 -0.61
C PRO A 98 15.52 -14.09 0.58
N PRO A 99 15.65 -15.37 0.99
CA PRO A 99 16.59 -15.76 2.05
C PRO A 99 18.02 -15.36 1.68
N GLY A 100 18.75 -14.89 2.67
CA GLY A 100 20.15 -14.53 2.45
C GLY A 100 20.36 -13.20 1.77
N SER A 101 19.29 -12.46 1.50
CA SER A 101 19.43 -11.15 0.89
C SER A 101 20.08 -10.18 1.87
N PRO A 102 21.12 -9.44 1.45
CA PRO A 102 21.75 -8.47 2.34
C PRO A 102 20.80 -7.40 2.82
N SER A 103 19.78 -7.09 2.04
CA SER A 103 18.83 -6.06 2.42
C SER A 103 17.93 -6.48 3.56
N GLN A 104 17.99 -7.74 3.96
CA GLN A 104 17.25 -8.20 5.08
C GLN A 104 17.77 -7.65 6.37
N GLY A 105 18.77 -7.05 6.35
CA GLY A 105 19.27 -6.57 7.55
C GLY A 105 19.58 -7.65 8.48
N GLU A 106 19.78 -8.34 8.15
CA GLU A 106 20.06 -9.00 8.90
C GLU A 106 20.86 -8.76 9.21
N GLY A 107 20.68 -8.48 9.18
CA GLY A 107 21.46 -8.11 9.53
C GLY A 107 21.52 -8.00 9.83
#